data_80bc6a54b5b4647bf0c80941e8729f50
#
_entry.id   80bc6a54b5b4647bf0c80941e8729f50
#
_cell.length_a   1.000
_cell.length_b   1.000
_cell.length_c   1.000
_cell.angle_alpha   90.00
_cell.angle_beta   90.00
_cell.angle_gamma   90.00
#
_symmetry.space_group_name_H-M   'P 1'
#
loop_
_entity.id
_entity.type
_entity.pdbx_description
1 polymer ?
#
loop_
_entity_poly.entity_id
_entity_poly.type
_entity_poly.pdbx_seq_one_letter_code
_entity_poly.pdbx_strand_id
1 'polypeptide(L)'
;MALLENPIGTEDPSYLKNGNRLLLELFDAKVELVENLDNADEQLHALAARLRSSGKKPYLVPIGGSSPVGALGYVRAGLELAEQIKQTGIDFAAVVLASGSAGTHSGLALALAHELPQLPVIGVTVSRSEEAQLPKVQGLAERTAELLDIALPEHFKVELWDEYFAPRYGEPNAGTLAAIKLVASHEGLLLDPVYTGKAMSGLLDGIGRQRFNDGPLIFLHTGGAPALFAYPDAFDQ
;
A
#
# COMPACT_ATOMS: atom_id res chain seq x y z
N MET A 1 6.03 -0.69 -20.37
CA MET A 1 5.89 0.78 -20.45
C MET A 1 5.15 1.24 -19.21
N ALA A 2 5.56 2.34 -18.58
CA ALA A 2 4.95 2.87 -17.38
C ALA A 2 4.55 4.34 -17.60
N LEU A 3 3.40 4.74 -17.05
CA LEU A 3 3.01 6.14 -16.88
C LEU A 3 3.45 6.57 -15.47
N LEU A 4 4.15 7.68 -15.36
CA LEU A 4 4.62 8.21 -14.09
C LEU A 4 4.29 9.69 -13.98
N GLU A 5 3.96 10.11 -12.76
CA GLU A 5 3.86 11.51 -12.36
C GLU A 5 4.97 11.90 -11.38
N ASN A 6 5.09 13.19 -11.13
CA ASN A 6 5.88 13.74 -10.03
C ASN A 6 4.93 14.38 -8.99
N PRO A 7 4.35 13.58 -8.07
CA PRO A 7 3.24 14.01 -7.23
C PRO A 7 3.64 15.09 -6.21
N ILE A 8 4.93 15.21 -5.89
CA ILE A 8 5.42 16.23 -4.96
C ILE A 8 6.01 17.46 -5.67
N GLY A 9 6.12 17.41 -7.00
CA GLY A 9 6.61 18.55 -7.81
C GLY A 9 8.06 18.93 -7.54
N THR A 10 8.90 17.99 -7.06
CA THR A 10 10.29 18.27 -6.74
C THR A 10 11.19 18.23 -7.98
N GLU A 11 12.25 19.05 -7.97
CA GLU A 11 13.34 19.02 -8.94
C GLU A 11 14.58 18.26 -8.42
N ASP A 12 14.50 17.68 -7.22
CA ASP A 12 15.60 16.94 -6.62
C ASP A 12 16.03 15.75 -7.50
N PRO A 13 17.29 15.71 -7.95
CA PRO A 13 17.81 14.63 -8.77
C PRO A 13 17.72 13.25 -8.09
N SER A 14 17.84 13.18 -6.76
CA SER A 14 17.73 11.93 -6.02
C SER A 14 16.32 11.35 -6.14
N TYR A 15 15.30 12.20 -6.02
CA TYR A 15 13.92 11.79 -6.21
C TYR A 15 13.63 11.38 -7.67
N LEU A 16 14.13 12.17 -8.62
CA LEU A 16 13.81 11.99 -10.05
C LEU A 16 14.58 10.84 -10.72
N LYS A 17 15.72 10.40 -10.17
CA LYS A 17 16.64 9.46 -10.84
C LYS A 17 17.06 8.26 -9.99
N ASN A 18 16.65 8.21 -8.71
CA ASN A 18 17.06 7.14 -7.80
C ASN A 18 15.87 6.31 -7.30
N GLY A 19 16.11 5.38 -6.39
CA GLY A 19 15.07 4.51 -5.86
C GLY A 19 14.35 3.71 -6.94
N ASN A 20 13.03 3.72 -6.90
CA ASN A 20 12.21 3.00 -7.88
C ASN A 20 12.35 3.53 -9.33
N ARG A 21 12.75 4.79 -9.50
CA ARG A 21 13.03 5.35 -10.85
C ARG A 21 14.23 4.67 -11.47
N LEU A 22 15.31 4.51 -10.72
CA LEU A 22 16.50 3.79 -11.17
C LEU A 22 16.18 2.33 -11.53
N LEU A 23 15.32 1.67 -10.74
CA LEU A 23 14.90 0.30 -11.02
C LEU A 23 14.17 0.18 -12.37
N LEU A 24 13.33 1.16 -12.72
CA LEU A 24 12.68 1.17 -14.04
C LEU A 24 13.67 1.25 -15.19
N GLU A 25 14.74 2.03 -15.04
CA GLU A 25 15.82 2.13 -16.05
C GLU A 25 16.59 0.81 -16.15
N LEU A 26 16.94 0.19 -15.00
CA LEU A 26 17.64 -1.10 -14.96
C LEU A 26 16.79 -2.24 -15.58
N PHE A 27 15.47 -2.16 -15.50
CA PHE A 27 14.56 -3.10 -16.14
C PHE A 27 14.25 -2.76 -17.61
N ASP A 28 14.92 -1.77 -18.20
CA ASP A 28 14.64 -1.27 -19.56
C ASP A 28 13.17 -0.88 -19.78
N ALA A 29 12.53 -0.37 -18.73
CA ALA A 29 11.15 0.07 -18.79
C ALA A 29 11.04 1.42 -19.51
N LYS A 30 10.23 1.48 -20.58
CA LYS A 30 9.89 2.74 -21.20
C LYS A 30 8.95 3.53 -20.31
N VAL A 31 9.35 4.74 -19.96
CA VAL A 31 8.59 5.64 -19.07
C VAL A 31 8.04 6.81 -19.90
N GLU A 32 6.76 7.10 -19.71
CA GLU A 32 6.09 8.30 -20.18
C GLU A 32 5.70 9.14 -18.95
N LEU A 33 6.23 10.37 -18.86
CA LEU A 33 5.85 11.29 -17.79
C LEU A 33 4.53 11.96 -18.14
N VAL A 34 3.63 12.01 -17.19
CA VAL A 34 2.34 12.70 -17.26
C VAL A 34 2.27 13.79 -16.19
N GLU A 35 1.43 14.78 -16.39
CA GLU A 35 1.25 15.89 -15.47
C GLU A 35 0.71 15.42 -14.11
N ASN A 36 -0.29 14.55 -14.14
CA ASN A 36 -0.90 13.90 -12.97
C ASN A 36 -1.50 12.55 -13.37
N LEU A 37 -1.88 11.76 -12.38
CA LEU A 37 -2.58 10.47 -12.53
C LEU A 37 -4.02 10.52 -11.99
N ASP A 38 -4.67 11.69 -12.01
CA ASP A 38 -6.06 11.84 -11.55
C ASP A 38 -7.03 10.95 -12.34
N ASN A 39 -6.82 10.83 -13.65
CA ASN A 39 -7.55 9.96 -14.57
C ASN A 39 -6.70 8.78 -15.06
N ALA A 40 -6.00 8.11 -14.14
CA ALA A 40 -5.01 7.09 -14.47
C ALA A 40 -5.54 5.96 -15.35
N ASP A 41 -6.77 5.50 -15.13
CA ASP A 41 -7.38 4.42 -15.91
C ASP A 41 -7.63 4.86 -17.35
N GLU A 42 -8.13 6.07 -17.59
CA GLU A 42 -8.33 6.63 -18.92
C GLU A 42 -7.00 6.80 -19.65
N GLN A 43 -5.97 7.33 -18.97
CA GLN A 43 -4.62 7.49 -19.52
C GLN A 43 -4.01 6.13 -19.88
N LEU A 44 -4.18 5.12 -19.02
CA LEU A 44 -3.71 3.76 -19.27
C LEU A 44 -4.40 3.13 -20.48
N HIS A 45 -5.72 3.31 -20.63
CA HIS A 45 -6.48 2.83 -21.78
C HIS A 45 -6.08 3.55 -23.07
N ALA A 46 -5.85 4.87 -23.03
CA ALA A 46 -5.36 5.64 -24.18
C ALA A 46 -3.97 5.16 -24.63
N LEU A 47 -3.06 4.92 -23.66
CA LEU A 47 -1.75 4.33 -23.96
C LEU A 47 -1.88 2.95 -24.61
N ALA A 48 -2.74 2.10 -24.07
CA ALA A 48 -2.99 0.77 -24.62
C ALA A 48 -3.54 0.82 -26.04
N ALA A 49 -4.45 1.76 -26.34
CA ALA A 49 -4.97 1.97 -27.70
C ALA A 49 -3.86 2.36 -28.68
N ARG A 50 -2.96 3.28 -28.31
CA ARG A 50 -1.78 3.66 -29.12
C ARG A 50 -0.85 2.46 -29.36
N LEU A 51 -0.64 1.63 -28.35
CA LEU A 51 0.19 0.43 -28.49
C LEU A 51 -0.45 -0.62 -29.42
N ARG A 52 -1.77 -0.81 -29.33
CA ARG A 52 -2.50 -1.72 -30.22
C ARG A 52 -2.45 -1.25 -31.68
N SER A 53 -2.62 0.06 -31.93
CA SER A 53 -2.52 0.61 -33.29
C SER A 53 -1.13 0.44 -33.93
N SER A 54 -0.08 0.26 -33.07
CA SER A 54 1.29 -0.08 -33.51
C SER A 54 1.55 -1.60 -33.59
N GLY A 55 0.52 -2.43 -33.53
CA GLY A 55 0.62 -3.88 -33.66
C GLY A 55 1.03 -4.62 -32.37
N LYS A 56 1.07 -3.95 -31.22
CA LYS A 56 1.41 -4.57 -29.93
C LYS A 56 0.18 -5.13 -29.23
N LYS A 57 0.38 -6.05 -28.32
CA LYS A 57 -0.67 -6.65 -27.47
C LYS A 57 -0.44 -6.27 -26.00
N PRO A 58 -0.80 -5.04 -25.57
CA PRO A 58 -0.57 -4.61 -24.20
C PRO A 58 -1.48 -5.36 -23.21
N TYR A 59 -0.92 -5.76 -22.07
CA TYR A 59 -1.65 -6.11 -20.87
C TYR A 59 -1.65 -4.89 -19.92
N LEU A 60 -2.82 -4.49 -19.42
CA LEU A 60 -2.98 -3.32 -18.59
C LEU A 60 -2.88 -3.70 -17.12
N VAL A 61 -1.98 -3.02 -16.42
CA VAL A 61 -1.82 -3.13 -14.97
C VAL A 61 -2.15 -1.77 -14.37
N PRO A 62 -3.27 -1.62 -13.62
CA PRO A 62 -3.64 -0.36 -13.00
C PRO A 62 -2.66 0.04 -11.89
N ILE A 63 -2.83 1.25 -11.34
CA ILE A 63 -1.99 1.74 -10.25
C ILE A 63 -1.92 0.69 -9.12
N GLY A 64 -0.69 0.37 -8.71
CA GLY A 64 -0.41 -0.62 -7.65
C GLY A 64 -0.87 -2.05 -7.98
N GLY A 65 -1.23 -2.35 -9.24
CA GLY A 65 -1.80 -3.65 -9.62
C GLY A 65 -3.17 -3.91 -8.96
N SER A 66 -3.85 -2.87 -8.48
CA SER A 66 -5.09 -2.97 -7.69
C SER A 66 -6.30 -3.26 -8.57
N SER A 67 -6.40 -4.50 -9.01
CA SER A 67 -7.53 -5.12 -9.70
C SER A 67 -7.96 -6.37 -8.92
N PRO A 68 -9.16 -6.94 -9.19
CA PRO A 68 -9.57 -8.21 -8.58
C PRO A 68 -8.51 -9.31 -8.74
N VAL A 69 -7.95 -9.47 -9.93
CA VAL A 69 -6.88 -10.44 -10.20
C VAL A 69 -5.61 -10.12 -9.38
N GLY A 70 -5.21 -8.83 -9.30
CA GLY A 70 -4.05 -8.42 -8.51
C GLY A 70 -4.24 -8.64 -7.01
N ALA A 71 -5.46 -8.44 -6.50
CA ALA A 71 -5.80 -8.63 -5.10
C ALA A 71 -5.74 -10.12 -4.67
N LEU A 72 -5.87 -11.09 -5.60
CA LEU A 72 -5.73 -12.52 -5.29
C LEU A 72 -4.40 -12.86 -4.62
N GLY A 73 -3.33 -12.13 -4.94
CA GLY A 73 -2.03 -12.30 -4.28
C GLY A 73 -2.13 -12.06 -2.78
N TYR A 74 -2.89 -11.03 -2.37
CA TYR A 74 -3.10 -10.74 -0.95
C TYR A 74 -4.24 -11.52 -0.30
N VAL A 75 -5.19 -12.05 -1.06
CA VAL A 75 -6.10 -13.10 -0.56
C VAL A 75 -5.27 -14.32 -0.16
N ARG A 76 -4.37 -14.80 -1.02
CA ARG A 76 -3.48 -15.91 -0.70
C ARG A 76 -2.57 -15.64 0.49
N ALA A 77 -1.96 -14.44 0.55
CA ALA A 77 -1.13 -14.04 1.69
C ALA A 77 -1.94 -13.98 2.99
N GLY A 78 -3.20 -13.54 2.94
CA GLY A 78 -4.11 -13.54 4.09
C GLY A 78 -4.46 -14.93 4.58
N LEU A 79 -4.69 -15.88 3.68
CA LEU A 79 -4.90 -17.29 4.03
C LEU A 79 -3.66 -17.90 4.69
N GLU A 80 -2.47 -17.64 4.14
CA GLU A 80 -1.19 -18.07 4.73
C GLU A 80 -0.98 -17.46 6.11
N LEU A 81 -1.23 -16.15 6.26
CA LEU A 81 -1.13 -15.47 7.56
C LEU A 81 -2.11 -16.05 8.58
N ALA A 82 -3.35 -16.32 8.19
CA ALA A 82 -4.34 -16.93 9.07
C ALA A 82 -3.91 -18.31 9.56
N GLU A 83 -3.32 -19.12 8.68
CA GLU A 83 -2.78 -20.43 9.06
C GLU A 83 -1.61 -20.28 10.05
N GLN A 84 -0.67 -19.37 9.79
CA GLN A 84 0.45 -19.09 10.67
C GLN A 84 -0.03 -18.61 12.05
N ILE A 85 -1.01 -17.70 12.11
CA ILE A 85 -1.60 -17.22 13.36
C ILE A 85 -2.21 -18.39 14.16
N LYS A 86 -3.02 -19.21 13.51
CA LYS A 86 -3.63 -20.42 14.16
C LYS A 86 -2.58 -21.37 14.73
N GLN A 87 -1.44 -21.53 14.05
CA GLN A 87 -0.35 -22.40 14.49
C GLN A 87 0.38 -21.84 15.72
N THR A 88 0.44 -20.53 15.90
CA THR A 88 1.10 -19.92 17.08
C THR A 88 0.27 -20.08 18.36
N GLY A 89 -1.05 -20.19 18.26
CA GLY A 89 -1.98 -20.14 19.38
C GLY A 89 -2.01 -18.79 20.11
N ILE A 90 -1.51 -17.73 19.48
CA ILE A 90 -1.47 -16.37 20.04
C ILE A 90 -2.68 -15.59 19.55
N ASP A 91 -3.37 -14.92 20.47
CA ASP A 91 -4.45 -13.97 20.14
C ASP A 91 -3.83 -12.61 19.80
N PHE A 92 -3.73 -12.31 18.51
CA PHE A 92 -3.25 -11.01 18.03
C PHE A 92 -4.36 -9.96 18.13
N ALA A 93 -3.99 -8.75 18.54
CA ALA A 93 -4.93 -7.65 18.70
C ALA A 93 -5.34 -7.00 17.36
N ALA A 94 -4.44 -6.93 16.38
CA ALA A 94 -4.71 -6.40 15.04
C ALA A 94 -3.60 -6.74 14.04
N VAL A 95 -3.95 -6.62 12.75
CA VAL A 95 -3.00 -6.50 11.63
C VAL A 95 -3.00 -5.07 11.13
N VAL A 96 -1.83 -4.42 11.06
CA VAL A 96 -1.69 -3.04 10.58
C VAL A 96 -0.88 -3.02 9.30
N LEU A 97 -1.34 -2.27 8.29
CA LEU A 97 -0.69 -2.15 6.99
C LEU A 97 -0.85 -0.76 6.37
N ALA A 98 -0.03 -0.47 5.36
CA ALA A 98 -0.22 0.72 4.53
C ALA A 98 -1.37 0.52 3.53
N SER A 99 -2.30 1.48 3.47
CA SER A 99 -3.44 1.47 2.55
C SER A 99 -3.32 2.62 1.53
N GLY A 100 -2.97 2.28 0.29
CA GLY A 100 -2.79 3.24 -0.81
C GLY A 100 -3.73 2.94 -1.99
N SER A 101 -3.29 2.12 -2.94
CA SER A 101 -4.07 1.72 -4.13
C SER A 101 -5.19 0.72 -3.87
N ALA A 102 -5.34 0.23 -2.66
CA ALA A 102 -6.32 -0.71 -2.11
C ALA A 102 -6.03 -2.20 -2.29
N GLY A 103 -5.21 -2.64 -3.24
CA GLY A 103 -5.02 -4.07 -3.57
C GLY A 103 -4.58 -4.93 -2.38
N THR A 104 -3.59 -4.48 -1.63
CA THR A 104 -3.09 -5.16 -0.42
C THR A 104 -4.17 -5.26 0.65
N HIS A 105 -4.78 -4.12 0.98
CA HIS A 105 -5.75 -4.03 2.06
C HIS A 105 -7.01 -4.87 1.76
N SER A 106 -7.60 -4.73 0.57
CA SER A 106 -8.82 -5.45 0.21
C SER A 106 -8.62 -6.97 0.16
N GLY A 107 -7.53 -7.44 -0.44
CA GLY A 107 -7.26 -8.88 -0.52
C GLY A 107 -6.99 -9.51 0.85
N LEU A 108 -6.17 -8.86 1.67
CA LEU A 108 -5.85 -9.32 3.03
C LEU A 108 -7.10 -9.31 3.93
N ALA A 109 -7.85 -8.19 3.93
CA ALA A 109 -9.05 -8.06 4.75
C ALA A 109 -10.12 -9.09 4.35
N LEU A 110 -10.31 -9.35 3.05
CA LEU A 110 -11.25 -10.36 2.57
C LEU A 110 -10.89 -11.76 3.11
N ALA A 111 -9.63 -12.17 2.99
CA ALA A 111 -9.19 -13.47 3.48
C ALA A 111 -9.31 -13.59 5.00
N LEU A 112 -8.85 -12.58 5.75
CA LEU A 112 -8.90 -12.61 7.21
C LEU A 112 -10.33 -12.50 7.75
N ALA A 113 -11.23 -11.82 7.07
CA ALA A 113 -12.64 -11.80 7.46
C ALA A 113 -13.30 -13.20 7.37
N HIS A 114 -12.85 -14.05 6.45
CA HIS A 114 -13.32 -15.45 6.37
C HIS A 114 -12.65 -16.35 7.42
N GLU A 115 -11.35 -16.19 7.63
CA GLU A 115 -10.54 -17.12 8.41
C GLU A 115 -10.45 -16.79 9.90
N LEU A 116 -10.43 -15.48 10.23
CA LEU A 116 -10.22 -14.91 11.56
C LEU A 116 -11.12 -13.67 11.75
N PRO A 117 -12.44 -13.81 11.78
CA PRO A 117 -13.40 -12.71 11.74
C PRO A 117 -13.28 -11.71 12.90
N GLN A 118 -12.63 -12.10 14.00
CA GLN A 118 -12.43 -11.25 15.17
C GLN A 118 -11.11 -10.44 15.09
N LEU A 119 -10.22 -10.73 14.12
CA LEU A 119 -8.94 -10.04 13.99
C LEU A 119 -9.10 -8.78 13.13
N PRO A 120 -8.99 -7.57 13.71
CA PRO A 120 -9.06 -6.34 12.95
C PRO A 120 -7.93 -6.22 11.93
N VAL A 121 -8.26 -5.72 10.73
CA VAL A 121 -7.29 -5.36 9.69
C VAL A 121 -7.36 -3.84 9.49
N ILE A 122 -6.33 -3.14 9.95
CA ILE A 122 -6.29 -1.68 10.01
C ILE A 122 -5.38 -1.15 8.93
N GLY A 123 -5.95 -0.42 7.97
CA GLY A 123 -5.20 0.25 6.91
C GLY A 123 -4.88 1.69 7.28
N VAL A 124 -3.60 2.01 7.46
CA VAL A 124 -3.17 3.40 7.58
C VAL A 124 -3.10 3.99 6.18
N THR A 125 -3.90 5.03 5.91
CA THR A 125 -3.91 5.65 4.59
C THR A 125 -2.60 6.40 4.32
N VAL A 126 -2.15 6.41 3.06
CA VAL A 126 -0.87 7.02 2.68
C VAL A 126 -1.02 8.18 1.70
N SER A 127 -2.23 8.44 1.23
CA SER A 127 -2.46 9.42 0.15
C SER A 127 -3.78 10.20 0.23
N ARG A 128 -4.75 9.76 1.04
CA ARG A 128 -6.11 10.36 1.07
C ARG A 128 -6.84 10.07 2.37
N SER A 129 -7.94 10.80 2.59
CA SER A 129 -8.80 10.61 3.75
C SER A 129 -9.47 9.23 3.77
N GLU A 130 -9.96 8.82 4.94
CA GLU A 130 -10.77 7.62 5.12
C GLU A 130 -11.98 7.62 4.19
N GLU A 131 -12.72 8.73 4.12
CA GLU A 131 -13.89 8.89 3.25
C GLU A 131 -13.58 8.55 1.78
N ALA A 132 -12.43 8.97 1.28
CA ALA A 132 -12.00 8.70 -0.09
C ALA A 132 -11.38 7.31 -0.29
N GLN A 133 -10.82 6.72 0.75
CA GLN A 133 -10.16 5.40 0.68
C GLN A 133 -11.14 4.25 0.88
N LEU A 134 -12.12 4.40 1.77
CA LEU A 134 -13.09 3.37 2.11
C LEU A 134 -13.77 2.72 0.90
N PRO A 135 -14.40 3.49 -0.03
CA PRO A 135 -15.07 2.90 -1.17
C PRO A 135 -14.13 2.17 -2.12
N LYS A 136 -12.85 2.55 -2.18
CA LYS A 136 -11.84 1.87 -3.00
C LYS A 136 -11.50 0.49 -2.46
N VAL A 137 -11.26 0.39 -1.15
CA VAL A 137 -10.93 -0.88 -0.50
C VAL A 137 -12.14 -1.81 -0.52
N GLN A 138 -13.30 -1.31 -0.11
CA GLN A 138 -14.53 -2.10 -0.07
C GLN A 138 -14.94 -2.59 -1.45
N GLY A 139 -15.04 -1.69 -2.43
CA GLY A 139 -15.45 -2.07 -3.78
C GLY A 139 -14.46 -3.01 -4.48
N LEU A 140 -13.16 -2.95 -4.14
CA LEU A 140 -12.20 -3.93 -4.65
C LEU A 140 -12.35 -5.29 -3.94
N ALA A 141 -12.63 -5.32 -2.64
CA ALA A 141 -12.90 -6.56 -1.93
C ALA A 141 -14.16 -7.26 -2.48
N GLU A 142 -15.24 -6.50 -2.72
CA GLU A 142 -16.48 -7.00 -3.34
C GLU A 142 -16.22 -7.65 -4.71
N ARG A 143 -15.57 -6.93 -5.62
CA ARG A 143 -15.23 -7.47 -6.95
C ARG A 143 -14.24 -8.64 -6.90
N THR A 144 -13.40 -8.71 -5.86
CA THR A 144 -12.50 -9.85 -5.66
C THR A 144 -13.27 -11.07 -5.16
N ALA A 145 -14.24 -10.88 -4.25
CA ALA A 145 -15.14 -11.94 -3.80
C ALA A 145 -15.99 -12.47 -4.95
N GLU A 146 -16.54 -11.59 -5.79
CA GLU A 146 -17.24 -11.98 -7.03
C GLU A 146 -16.36 -12.82 -7.97
N LEU A 147 -15.11 -12.43 -8.17
CA LEU A 147 -14.15 -13.18 -9.01
C LEU A 147 -13.89 -14.59 -8.45
N LEU A 148 -13.91 -14.74 -7.13
CA LEU A 148 -13.70 -16.02 -6.44
C LEU A 148 -14.98 -16.84 -6.30
N ASP A 149 -16.14 -16.30 -6.71
CA ASP A 149 -17.47 -16.91 -6.51
C ASP A 149 -17.76 -17.22 -5.03
N ILE A 150 -17.39 -16.28 -4.15
CA ILE A 150 -17.66 -16.33 -2.71
C ILE A 150 -18.48 -15.12 -2.25
N ALA A 151 -19.24 -15.29 -1.17
CA ALA A 151 -19.94 -14.17 -0.54
C ALA A 151 -18.95 -13.29 0.24
N LEU A 152 -19.16 -11.97 0.25
CA LEU A 152 -18.51 -11.10 1.22
C LEU A 152 -19.12 -11.39 2.60
N PRO A 153 -18.33 -11.66 3.67
CA PRO A 153 -18.88 -11.92 5.00
C PRO A 153 -19.73 -10.76 5.51
N GLU A 154 -20.85 -11.02 6.18
CA GLU A 154 -21.73 -9.98 6.73
C GLU A 154 -21.01 -9.04 7.71
N HIS A 155 -20.02 -9.55 8.42
CA HIS A 155 -19.19 -8.78 9.35
C HIS A 155 -17.94 -8.14 8.68
N PHE A 156 -17.80 -8.25 7.35
CA PHE A 156 -16.69 -7.60 6.65
C PHE A 156 -16.70 -6.10 6.91
N LYS A 157 -15.58 -5.60 7.41
CA LYS A 157 -15.41 -4.20 7.75
C LYS A 157 -14.04 -3.73 7.27
N VAL A 158 -14.02 -2.57 6.64
CA VAL A 158 -12.78 -1.85 6.32
C VAL A 158 -12.52 -0.85 7.43
N GLU A 159 -11.39 -1.00 8.11
CA GLU A 159 -10.94 -0.05 9.13
C GLU A 159 -9.76 0.75 8.59
N LEU A 160 -9.86 2.08 8.67
CA LEU A 160 -8.89 3.02 8.11
C LEU A 160 -8.52 4.08 9.15
N TRP A 161 -7.24 4.42 9.17
CA TRP A 161 -6.70 5.53 9.95
C TRP A 161 -6.02 6.51 8.98
N ASP A 162 -6.52 7.73 8.91
CA ASP A 162 -6.10 8.73 7.93
C ASP A 162 -5.32 9.92 8.52
N GLU A 163 -4.99 9.88 9.81
CA GLU A 163 -4.28 10.97 10.48
C GLU A 163 -2.79 11.08 10.08
N TYR A 164 -2.25 10.09 9.32
CA TYR A 164 -0.80 9.91 9.12
C TYR A 164 -0.32 10.18 7.69
N PHE A 165 -1.21 10.39 6.71
CA PHE A 165 -0.79 10.58 5.31
C PHE A 165 -0.32 12.00 4.99
N ALA A 166 -0.69 13.00 5.82
CA ALA A 166 -0.34 14.39 5.56
C ALA A 166 1.19 14.60 5.39
N PRO A 167 1.61 15.60 4.60
CA PRO A 167 0.75 16.55 3.90
C PRO A 167 0.09 15.99 2.64
N ARG A 168 0.73 14.99 1.98
CA ARG A 168 0.21 14.33 0.76
C ARG A 168 0.95 13.04 0.44
N TYR A 169 0.49 12.35 -0.61
CA TYR A 169 1.20 11.20 -1.17
C TYR A 169 2.63 11.57 -1.60
N GLY A 170 3.59 10.69 -1.31
CA GLY A 170 4.99 10.87 -1.69
C GLY A 170 5.78 11.81 -0.78
N GLU A 171 5.14 12.55 0.12
CA GLU A 171 5.80 13.47 1.05
C GLU A 171 5.79 12.90 2.47
N PRO A 172 6.96 12.61 3.08
CA PRO A 172 7.03 12.14 4.46
C PRO A 172 6.79 13.29 5.44
N ASN A 173 6.26 12.97 6.61
CA ASN A 173 6.15 13.88 7.76
C ASN A 173 7.09 13.46 8.90
N ALA A 174 7.19 14.30 9.93
CA ALA A 174 8.10 14.06 11.06
C ALA A 174 7.84 12.70 11.75
N GLY A 175 6.58 12.30 11.93
CA GLY A 175 6.21 11.00 12.50
C GLY A 175 6.69 9.83 11.64
N THR A 176 6.57 9.95 10.31
CA THR A 176 7.08 8.96 9.35
C THR A 176 8.59 8.79 9.48
N LEU A 177 9.34 9.90 9.49
CA LEU A 177 10.81 9.87 9.57
C LEU A 177 11.28 9.32 10.92
N ALA A 178 10.60 9.69 12.01
CA ALA A 178 10.88 9.16 13.35
C ALA A 178 10.64 7.65 13.42
N ALA A 179 9.54 7.16 12.86
CA ALA A 179 9.24 5.73 12.80
C ALA A 179 10.29 4.94 11.98
N ILE A 180 10.72 5.46 10.84
CA ILE A 180 11.79 4.86 10.01
C ILE A 180 13.09 4.77 10.81
N LYS A 181 13.53 5.87 11.44
CA LYS A 181 14.77 5.91 12.24
C LYS A 181 14.69 4.93 13.43
N LEU A 182 13.55 4.89 14.13
CA LEU A 182 13.33 4.01 15.27
C LEU A 182 13.47 2.53 14.88
N VAL A 183 12.71 2.10 13.89
CA VAL A 183 12.69 0.69 13.45
C VAL A 183 14.05 0.27 12.86
N ALA A 184 14.69 1.13 12.08
CA ALA A 184 16.01 0.86 11.54
C ALA A 184 17.06 0.68 12.63
N SER A 185 17.05 1.54 13.67
CA SER A 185 18.06 1.51 14.75
C SER A 185 17.87 0.36 15.75
N HIS A 186 16.63 -0.09 15.97
CA HIS A 186 16.33 -1.13 16.98
C HIS A 186 16.21 -2.53 16.38
N GLU A 187 15.64 -2.63 15.15
CA GLU A 187 15.31 -3.91 14.54
C GLU A 187 16.15 -4.20 13.28
N GLY A 188 16.90 -3.22 12.75
CA GLY A 188 17.63 -3.37 11.50
C GLY A 188 16.73 -3.49 10.27
N LEU A 189 15.45 -3.11 10.37
CA LEU A 189 14.48 -3.18 9.28
C LEU A 189 14.33 -1.81 8.61
N LEU A 190 14.31 -1.81 7.28
CA LEU A 190 14.20 -0.58 6.49
C LEU A 190 12.76 -0.37 6.02
N LEU A 191 12.11 0.66 6.55
CA LEU A 191 10.81 1.16 6.07
C LEU A 191 11.02 2.24 5.00
N ASP A 192 9.99 2.53 4.22
CA ASP A 192 10.01 3.57 3.20
C ASP A 192 9.26 4.84 3.63
N PRO A 193 9.58 6.02 3.06
CA PRO A 193 8.95 7.28 3.45
C PRO A 193 7.51 7.47 2.98
N VAL A 194 7.04 6.65 2.03
CA VAL A 194 5.74 6.84 1.35
C VAL A 194 4.64 5.96 1.94
N TYR A 195 4.97 4.70 2.24
CA TYR A 195 4.00 3.67 2.65
C TYR A 195 4.27 3.16 4.05
N THR A 196 5.28 2.31 4.20
CA THR A 196 5.52 1.55 5.44
C THR A 196 5.92 2.43 6.61
N GLY A 197 6.63 3.53 6.38
CA GLY A 197 6.95 4.51 7.42
C GLY A 197 5.73 5.23 7.95
N LYS A 198 4.78 5.63 7.08
CA LYS A 198 3.50 6.22 7.50
C LYS A 198 2.64 5.22 8.29
N ALA A 199 2.58 3.99 7.82
CA ALA A 199 1.82 2.94 8.50
C ALA A 199 2.43 2.60 9.87
N MET A 200 3.74 2.54 9.98
CA MET A 200 4.42 2.33 11.26
C MET A 200 4.24 3.51 12.21
N SER A 201 4.26 4.74 11.70
CA SER A 201 3.94 5.93 12.51
C SER A 201 2.53 5.82 13.11
N GLY A 202 1.55 5.36 12.32
CA GLY A 202 0.19 5.10 12.78
C GLY A 202 0.12 4.00 13.83
N LEU A 203 0.85 2.89 13.63
CA LEU A 203 0.91 1.81 14.62
C LEU A 203 1.49 2.28 15.95
N LEU A 204 2.63 2.98 15.93
CA LEU A 204 3.29 3.47 17.14
C LEU A 204 2.43 4.49 17.91
N ASP A 205 1.80 5.42 17.20
CA ASP A 205 0.87 6.38 17.81
C ASP A 205 -0.37 5.67 18.38
N GLY A 206 -0.89 4.67 17.65
CA GLY A 206 -2.02 3.84 18.11
C GLY A 206 -1.70 3.09 19.41
N ILE A 207 -0.49 2.58 19.57
CA ILE A 207 -0.01 1.99 20.83
C ILE A 207 0.02 3.07 21.93
N GLY A 208 0.62 4.22 21.66
CA GLY A 208 0.72 5.31 22.62
C GLY A 208 -0.64 5.83 23.09
N ARG A 209 -1.65 5.81 22.22
CA ARG A 209 -3.04 6.22 22.51
C ARG A 209 -3.94 5.07 23.00
N GLN A 210 -3.41 3.87 23.19
CA GLN A 210 -4.18 2.70 23.61
C GLN A 210 -5.40 2.40 22.70
N ARG A 211 -5.22 2.52 21.38
CA ARG A 211 -6.28 2.27 20.38
C ARG A 211 -6.51 0.79 20.08
N PHE A 212 -5.59 -0.09 20.50
CA PHE A 212 -5.69 -1.53 20.31
C PHE A 212 -6.20 -2.23 21.57
N ASN A 213 -6.83 -3.37 21.38
CA ASN A 213 -7.07 -4.31 22.48
C ASN A 213 -5.74 -4.87 23.01
N ASP A 214 -5.78 -5.55 24.17
CA ASP A 214 -4.62 -6.24 24.70
C ASP A 214 -4.19 -7.38 23.74
N GLY A 215 -2.88 -7.49 23.55
CA GLY A 215 -2.29 -8.53 22.72
C GLY A 215 -1.21 -8.01 21.78
N PRO A 216 -0.43 -8.91 21.17
CA PRO A 216 0.57 -8.53 20.19
C PRO A 216 -0.07 -8.05 18.89
N LEU A 217 0.66 -7.20 18.17
CA LEU A 217 0.25 -6.64 16.88
C LEU A 217 1.07 -7.25 15.75
N ILE A 218 0.45 -7.40 14.60
CA ILE A 218 1.12 -7.77 13.36
C ILE A 218 1.26 -6.52 12.49
N PHE A 219 2.48 -6.19 12.10
CA PHE A 219 2.74 -5.18 11.09
C PHE A 219 3.08 -5.85 9.75
N LEU A 220 2.27 -5.60 8.73
CA LEU A 220 2.54 -6.12 7.40
C LEU A 220 3.54 -5.20 6.68
N HIS A 221 4.80 -5.63 6.62
CA HIS A 221 5.86 -4.92 5.91
C HIS A 221 5.82 -5.28 4.42
N THR A 222 5.29 -4.37 3.61
CA THR A 222 5.05 -4.59 2.16
C THR A 222 6.23 -4.21 1.26
N GLY A 223 7.40 -3.95 1.82
CA GLY A 223 8.60 -3.56 1.07
C GLY A 223 8.79 -2.04 1.00
N GLY A 224 9.36 -1.55 -0.10
CA GLY A 224 9.54 -0.12 -0.35
C GLY A 224 10.95 0.43 -0.06
N ALA A 225 11.87 -0.37 0.48
CA ALA A 225 13.23 0.05 0.84
C ALA A 225 13.98 0.85 -0.26
N PRO A 226 13.86 0.56 -1.57
CA PRO A 226 14.51 1.39 -2.60
C PRO A 226 14.07 2.85 -2.58
N ALA A 227 12.87 3.17 -2.12
CA ALA A 227 12.40 4.55 -2.03
C ALA A 227 13.20 5.41 -1.04
N LEU A 228 13.86 4.82 -0.03
CA LEU A 228 14.74 5.55 0.89
C LEU A 228 15.80 6.36 0.15
N PHE A 229 16.36 5.81 -0.91
CA PHE A 229 17.43 6.43 -1.70
C PHE A 229 16.94 7.58 -2.60
N ALA A 230 15.64 7.77 -2.69
CA ALA A 230 15.03 8.92 -3.36
C ALA A 230 14.78 10.12 -2.41
N TYR A 231 15.04 9.96 -1.10
CA TYR A 231 14.78 10.96 -0.07
C TYR A 231 15.98 11.15 0.88
N PRO A 232 17.24 11.24 0.39
CA PRO A 232 18.40 11.30 1.28
C PRO A 232 18.33 12.49 2.24
N ASP A 233 18.00 13.67 1.76
CA ASP A 233 17.97 14.92 2.55
C ASP A 233 16.89 14.93 3.65
N ALA A 234 15.88 14.05 3.55
CA ALA A 234 14.85 13.95 4.57
C ALA A 234 15.38 13.40 5.92
N PHE A 235 16.55 12.80 5.91
CA PHE A 235 17.18 12.20 7.09
C PHE A 235 18.33 13.01 7.69
N ASP A 236 18.70 14.12 7.08
CA ASP A 236 19.82 14.99 7.49
C ASP A 236 19.47 15.95 8.65
N GLN A 237 18.26 15.84 9.25
CA GLN A 237 17.75 16.68 10.35
C GLN A 237 17.95 16.04 11.71
#